data_063ac8d795cfa49ec76ffd4dd8e21a63
#
_entry.id   063ac8d795cfa49ec76ffd4dd8e21a63
#
_cell.length_a   1.000
_cell.length_b   1.000
_cell.length_c   1.000
_cell.angle_alpha   90.00
_cell.angle_beta   90.00
_cell.angle_gamma   90.00
#
_symmetry.space_group_name_H-M   'P 1'
#
loop_
_entity.id
_entity.type
_entity.pdbx_description
1 polymer ?
#
loop_
_entity_poly.entity_id
_entity_poly.type
_entity_poly.pdbx_seq_one_letter_code
_entity_poly.pdbx_strand_id
1 'polypeptide(L)'
;MNKSPTACDVKRLTIMLVAGIVLSQLGVSATATSENSAARDLAAAKSFAFGGVGVAGLMSEGERNLRAVVERPDASQQLQAAFAHATLAGELYILIGLRRCDRAAYQKIIGSLARPNDDVEVARGCMISREPFRQLLSQIHDGRFDDYLSRPSW
;
A
#
# COMPACT_ATOMS: atom_id res chain seq x y z
N MET A 1 -14.67 -24.61 -4.90
CA MET A 1 -14.07 -23.49 -4.15
C MET A 1 -13.58 -22.50 -5.18
N ASN A 2 -14.36 -21.45 -5.39
CA ASN A 2 -14.18 -20.49 -6.49
C ASN A 2 -13.36 -19.30 -5.96
N LYS A 3 -12.08 -19.21 -6.36
CA LYS A 3 -11.24 -18.02 -6.05
C LYS A 3 -11.57 -16.94 -7.08
N SER A 4 -12.23 -15.90 -6.66
CA SER A 4 -12.40 -14.67 -7.44
C SER A 4 -11.03 -14.05 -7.75
N PRO A 5 -10.76 -13.63 -9.00
CA PRO A 5 -9.50 -12.97 -9.34
C PRO A 5 -9.43 -11.58 -8.69
N THR A 6 -8.36 -11.33 -8.00
CA THR A 6 -8.01 -10.03 -7.41
C THR A 6 -7.74 -9.00 -8.51
N ALA A 7 -8.18 -7.76 -8.30
CA ALA A 7 -8.18 -6.65 -9.26
C ALA A 7 -6.82 -6.30 -9.91
N CYS A 8 -5.71 -6.80 -9.38
CA CYS A 8 -4.37 -6.58 -9.94
C CYS A 8 -3.96 -7.54 -11.06
N ASP A 9 -4.79 -8.58 -11.37
CA ASP A 9 -4.37 -9.66 -12.27
C ASP A 9 -4.82 -9.49 -13.73
N VAL A 10 -5.55 -8.44 -14.04
CA VAL A 10 -6.08 -8.22 -15.39
C VAL A 10 -5.24 -7.20 -16.13
N LYS A 11 -4.26 -7.64 -16.87
CA LYS A 11 -3.84 -7.17 -18.20
C LYS A 11 -2.36 -7.44 -18.52
N ARG A 12 -2.06 -8.70 -18.75
CA ARG A 12 -1.06 -9.05 -19.75
C ARG A 12 -1.80 -9.70 -20.89
N LEU A 13 -2.40 -8.93 -21.76
CA LEU A 13 -2.72 -9.41 -23.09
C LEU A 13 -2.92 -8.25 -24.07
N THR A 14 -2.22 -8.39 -25.15
CA THR A 14 -2.43 -7.75 -26.45
C THR A 14 -1.74 -6.43 -26.70
N ILE A 15 -0.54 -6.55 -27.24
CA ILE A 15 0.06 -5.58 -28.16
C ILE A 15 -0.01 -6.20 -29.53
N MET A 16 -0.63 -5.56 -30.50
CA MET A 16 -0.13 -5.37 -31.87
C MET A 16 -1.09 -4.53 -32.70
N LEU A 17 -0.49 -3.57 -33.38
CA LEU A 17 -0.91 -2.84 -34.59
C LEU A 17 -2.00 -1.76 -34.42
N VAL A 18 -1.70 -0.50 -34.70
CA VAL A 18 -1.73 0.15 -36.03
C VAL A 18 -1.28 1.61 -35.87
N ALA A 19 -0.45 2.04 -36.80
CA ALA A 19 0.07 3.38 -36.97
C ALA A 19 -1.00 4.42 -37.31
N GLY A 20 -0.76 5.67 -36.87
CA GLY A 20 -1.25 6.86 -37.52
C GLY A 20 -2.50 7.47 -36.92
N ILE A 21 -2.34 8.57 -36.21
CA ILE A 21 -2.97 9.88 -36.43
C ILE A 21 -2.46 10.81 -35.34
N VAL A 22 -1.66 11.80 -35.78
CA VAL A 22 -1.33 12.98 -35.00
C VAL A 22 -2.59 13.83 -34.88
N LEU A 23 -3.11 13.99 -33.66
CA LEU A 23 -3.97 15.15 -33.39
C LEU A 23 -3.71 15.61 -31.94
N SER A 24 -3.26 16.86 -31.89
CA SER A 24 -3.12 17.73 -30.73
C SER A 24 -4.23 17.50 -29.69
N GLN A 25 -3.85 17.12 -28.45
CA GLN A 25 -4.69 17.35 -27.29
C GLN A 25 -3.88 18.05 -26.20
N LEU A 26 -3.87 19.38 -26.29
CA LEU A 26 -3.69 20.26 -25.16
C LEU A 26 -4.92 20.07 -24.25
N GLY A 27 -4.69 19.69 -23.03
CA GLY A 27 -5.72 19.77 -21.98
C GLY A 27 -5.90 18.49 -21.20
N VAL A 28 -5.57 18.58 -19.95
CA VAL A 28 -5.90 17.88 -18.73
C VAL A 28 -4.68 17.38 -17.97
N SER A 29 -3.96 18.33 -17.38
CA SER A 29 -2.94 18.02 -16.35
C SER A 29 -3.41 18.37 -14.93
N ALA A 30 -4.71 18.23 -14.62
CA ALA A 30 -5.22 18.61 -13.28
C ALA A 30 -5.51 17.43 -12.34
N THR A 31 -5.55 16.20 -12.82
CA THR A 31 -5.84 15.01 -12.00
C THR A 31 -4.60 14.31 -11.42
N ALA A 32 -3.43 14.52 -12.00
CA ALA A 32 -2.20 13.85 -11.57
C ALA A 32 -1.66 14.32 -10.19
N THR A 33 -2.06 15.50 -9.71
CA THR A 33 -1.49 16.10 -8.49
C THR A 33 -2.11 15.52 -7.21
N SER A 34 -3.40 15.18 -7.22
CA SER A 34 -4.09 14.57 -6.07
C SER A 34 -3.76 13.08 -5.92
N GLU A 35 -3.45 12.42 -7.02
CA GLU A 35 -3.27 10.97 -7.08
C GLU A 35 -1.91 10.52 -6.53
N ASN A 36 -0.89 11.37 -6.64
CA ASN A 36 0.46 11.10 -6.11
C ASN A 36 0.57 11.40 -4.59
N SER A 37 -0.46 12.02 -4.00
CA SER A 37 -0.42 12.37 -2.58
C SER A 37 -0.58 11.14 -1.69
N ALA A 38 -1.51 10.23 -1.97
CA ALA A 38 -1.80 9.09 -1.10
C ALA A 38 -0.60 8.16 -0.89
N ALA A 39 0.18 7.86 -1.93
CA ALA A 39 1.39 7.04 -1.80
C ALA A 39 2.50 7.77 -1.03
N ARG A 40 2.61 9.09 -1.21
CA ARG A 40 3.55 9.93 -0.47
C ARG A 40 3.18 10.04 1.00
N ASP A 41 1.90 10.29 1.28
CA ASP A 41 1.37 10.42 2.64
C ASP A 41 1.48 9.07 3.38
N LEU A 42 1.27 7.97 2.66
CA LEU A 42 1.51 6.62 3.16
C LEU A 42 2.97 6.41 3.55
N ALA A 43 3.91 6.80 2.69
CA ALA A 43 5.35 6.69 2.98
C ALA A 43 5.77 7.54 4.17
N ALA A 44 5.12 8.69 4.38
CA ALA A 44 5.38 9.61 5.49
C ALA A 44 4.64 9.25 6.79
N ALA A 45 3.92 8.12 6.86
CA ALA A 45 3.15 7.71 8.02
C ALA A 45 4.03 7.65 9.28
N LYS A 46 3.59 8.30 10.37
CA LYS A 46 4.35 8.36 11.62
C LYS A 46 4.14 7.14 12.51
N SER A 47 2.95 6.53 12.45
CA SER A 47 2.59 5.36 13.22
C SER A 47 1.90 4.32 12.36
N PHE A 48 1.99 3.07 12.77
CA PHE A 48 1.34 1.95 12.13
C PHE A 48 0.04 1.60 12.86
N ALA A 49 -1.09 1.62 12.17
CA ALA A 49 -2.40 1.40 12.78
C ALA A 49 -3.40 0.79 11.81
N PHE A 50 -4.04 -0.29 12.24
CA PHE A 50 -5.13 -0.95 11.54
C PHE A 50 -6.29 -1.25 12.47
N GLY A 51 -7.51 -1.27 11.94
CA GLY A 51 -8.69 -1.76 12.65
C GLY A 51 -9.35 -0.77 13.59
N GLY A 52 -9.14 0.51 13.38
CA GLY A 52 -9.77 1.58 14.16
C GLY A 52 -8.87 2.15 15.25
N VAL A 53 -8.76 3.47 15.27
CA VAL A 53 -7.96 4.26 16.21
C VAL A 53 -8.82 5.28 16.95
N GLY A 54 -8.38 5.63 18.15
CA GLY A 54 -9.08 6.55 19.02
C GLY A 54 -10.37 5.97 19.61
N VAL A 55 -11.05 6.78 20.41
CA VAL A 55 -12.30 6.40 21.10
C VAL A 55 -13.43 6.08 20.12
N ALA A 56 -13.43 6.75 18.98
CA ALA A 56 -14.46 6.57 17.94
C ALA A 56 -14.18 5.38 17.00
N GLY A 57 -13.05 4.67 17.17
CA GLY A 57 -12.69 3.53 16.32
C GLY A 57 -12.56 3.89 14.84
N LEU A 58 -12.13 5.09 14.51
CA LEU A 58 -12.01 5.56 13.13
C LEU A 58 -10.86 4.87 12.39
N MET A 59 -11.03 4.66 11.09
CA MET A 59 -9.95 4.19 10.23
C MET A 59 -8.76 5.14 10.28
N SER A 60 -7.54 4.62 10.46
CA SER A 60 -6.33 5.42 10.45
C SER A 60 -6.09 6.06 9.08
N GLU A 61 -5.37 7.18 9.06
CA GLU A 61 -4.99 7.82 7.81
C GLU A 61 -4.11 6.91 6.95
N GLY A 62 -3.16 6.19 7.57
CA GLY A 62 -2.32 5.22 6.88
C GLY A 62 -3.12 4.08 6.24
N GLU A 63 -4.10 3.51 6.94
CA GLU A 63 -4.99 2.49 6.36
C GLU A 63 -5.83 3.05 5.21
N ARG A 64 -6.35 4.28 5.34
CA ARG A 64 -7.14 4.94 4.29
C ARG A 64 -6.29 5.19 3.03
N ASN A 65 -5.10 5.72 3.20
CA ASN A 65 -4.18 5.98 2.08
C ASN A 65 -3.75 4.68 1.40
N LEU A 66 -3.48 3.62 2.18
CA LEU A 66 -3.16 2.30 1.62
C LEU A 66 -4.30 1.76 0.76
N ARG A 67 -5.56 1.84 1.23
CA ARG A 67 -6.73 1.40 0.45
C ARG A 67 -6.85 2.19 -0.85
N ALA A 68 -6.70 3.50 -0.80
CA ALA A 68 -6.75 4.35 -1.98
C ALA A 68 -5.66 4.01 -3.02
N VAL A 69 -4.46 3.63 -2.56
CA VAL A 69 -3.37 3.24 -3.46
C VAL A 69 -3.59 1.86 -4.05
N VAL A 70 -3.99 0.85 -3.26
CA VAL A 70 -4.12 -0.55 -3.75
C VAL A 70 -5.25 -0.76 -4.73
N GLU A 71 -6.23 0.15 -4.79
CA GLU A 71 -7.32 0.13 -5.78
C GLU A 71 -6.88 0.62 -7.17
N ARG A 72 -5.69 1.17 -7.29
CA ARG A 72 -5.19 1.76 -8.53
C ARG A 72 -4.52 0.72 -9.44
N PRO A 73 -4.62 0.89 -10.76
CA PRO A 73 -3.97 -0.01 -11.71
C PRO A 73 -2.44 0.04 -11.66
N ASP A 74 -1.86 1.16 -11.19
CA ASP A 74 -0.43 1.40 -11.06
C ASP A 74 0.08 1.27 -9.60
N ALA A 75 -0.73 0.67 -8.71
CA ALA A 75 -0.44 0.51 -7.28
C ALA A 75 0.96 -0.04 -6.99
N SER A 76 1.36 -1.11 -7.67
CA SER A 76 2.68 -1.73 -7.48
C SER A 76 3.82 -0.74 -7.76
N GLN A 77 3.74 0.00 -8.85
CA GLN A 77 4.76 0.98 -9.22
C GLN A 77 4.85 2.12 -8.21
N GLN A 78 3.69 2.66 -7.78
CA GLN A 78 3.64 3.73 -6.79
C GLN A 78 4.20 3.29 -5.45
N LEU A 79 3.83 2.10 -4.96
CA LEU A 79 4.31 1.56 -3.69
C LEU A 79 5.81 1.30 -3.71
N GLN A 80 6.35 0.72 -4.80
CA GLN A 80 7.79 0.51 -4.94
C GLN A 80 8.57 1.83 -4.96
N ALA A 81 8.07 2.85 -5.68
CA ALA A 81 8.70 4.17 -5.71
C ALA A 81 8.67 4.86 -4.34
N ALA A 82 7.55 4.73 -3.61
CA ALA A 82 7.38 5.33 -2.29
C ALA A 82 8.26 4.66 -1.22
N PHE A 83 8.57 3.37 -1.36
CA PHE A 83 9.34 2.60 -0.39
C PHE A 83 10.73 3.17 -0.12
N ALA A 84 11.40 3.73 -1.12
CA ALA A 84 12.75 4.28 -1.00
C ALA A 84 12.88 5.46 -0.01
N HIS A 85 11.77 6.12 0.29
CA HIS A 85 11.70 7.31 1.14
C HIS A 85 10.74 7.14 2.32
N ALA A 86 10.33 5.91 2.60
CA ALA A 86 9.35 5.63 3.60
C ALA A 86 9.93 5.65 5.02
N THR A 87 9.11 6.11 5.97
CA THR A 87 9.33 5.87 7.40
C THR A 87 9.17 4.39 7.72
N LEU A 88 9.59 3.94 8.89
CA LEU A 88 9.38 2.54 9.30
C LEU A 88 7.89 2.13 9.27
N ALA A 89 6.99 3.00 9.71
CA ALA A 89 5.55 2.75 9.62
C ALA A 89 5.07 2.72 8.17
N GLY A 90 5.57 3.65 7.34
CA GLY A 90 5.29 3.68 5.91
C GLY A 90 5.77 2.43 5.19
N GLU A 91 6.97 1.92 5.51
CA GLU A 91 7.49 0.65 4.96
C GLU A 91 6.52 -0.51 5.22
N LEU A 92 5.98 -0.63 6.43
CA LEU A 92 5.02 -1.69 6.77
C LEU A 92 3.72 -1.58 5.97
N TYR A 93 3.16 -0.39 5.83
CA TYR A 93 1.97 -0.18 4.99
C TYR A 93 2.24 -0.53 3.53
N ILE A 94 3.37 -0.10 2.99
CA ILE A 94 3.76 -0.39 1.61
C ILE A 94 3.93 -1.90 1.41
N LEU A 95 4.56 -2.60 2.36
CA LEU A 95 4.72 -4.05 2.29
C LEU A 95 3.37 -4.79 2.29
N ILE A 96 2.39 -4.33 3.07
CA ILE A 96 1.03 -4.90 3.03
C ILE A 96 0.41 -4.68 1.65
N GLY A 97 0.53 -3.48 1.09
CA GLY A 97 0.03 -3.17 -0.24
C GLY A 97 0.66 -4.04 -1.33
N LEU A 98 2.00 -4.15 -1.35
CA LEU A 98 2.73 -4.98 -2.30
C LEU A 98 2.39 -6.47 -2.14
N ARG A 99 2.26 -6.97 -0.90
CA ARG A 99 1.86 -8.35 -0.67
C ARG A 99 0.51 -8.68 -1.31
N ARG A 100 -0.40 -7.70 -1.36
CA ARG A 100 -1.72 -7.82 -1.97
C ARG A 100 -1.69 -7.71 -3.50
N CYS A 101 -0.98 -6.70 -4.05
CA CYS A 101 -1.05 -6.39 -5.48
C CYS A 101 0.14 -6.91 -6.30
N ASP A 102 1.33 -7.07 -5.68
CA ASP A 102 2.55 -7.55 -6.36
C ASP A 102 3.42 -8.39 -5.41
N ARG A 103 3.10 -9.67 -5.33
CA ARG A 103 3.81 -10.59 -4.45
C ARG A 103 5.30 -10.77 -4.82
N ALA A 104 5.67 -10.58 -6.07
CA ALA A 104 7.05 -10.70 -6.51
C ALA A 104 7.89 -9.50 -6.01
N ALA A 105 7.36 -8.28 -6.15
CA ALA A 105 7.98 -7.09 -5.58
C ALA A 105 8.09 -7.17 -4.05
N TYR A 106 7.03 -7.63 -3.37
CA TYR A 106 7.05 -7.88 -1.94
C TYR A 106 8.19 -8.82 -1.54
N GLN A 107 8.32 -9.99 -2.15
CA GLN A 107 9.37 -10.97 -1.85
C GLN A 107 10.76 -10.41 -2.10
N LYS A 108 10.95 -9.66 -3.19
CA LYS A 108 12.22 -9.02 -3.51
C LYS A 108 12.64 -8.04 -2.41
N ILE A 109 11.72 -7.21 -1.94
CA ILE A 109 12.00 -6.19 -0.92
C ILE A 109 12.32 -6.87 0.42
N ILE A 110 11.48 -7.79 0.90
CA ILE A 110 11.73 -8.44 2.20
C ILE A 110 13.02 -9.25 2.22
N GLY A 111 13.45 -9.82 1.09
CA GLY A 111 14.70 -10.57 0.98
C GLY A 111 15.95 -9.70 1.18
N SER A 112 15.85 -8.39 0.96
CA SER A 112 16.94 -7.42 1.15
C SER A 112 16.78 -6.54 2.39
N LEU A 113 15.65 -6.64 3.08
CA LEU A 113 15.31 -5.75 4.19
C LEU A 113 15.94 -6.21 5.51
N ALA A 114 16.79 -5.37 6.09
CA ALA A 114 17.44 -5.61 7.38
C ALA A 114 17.02 -4.53 8.39
N ARG A 115 16.10 -4.88 9.29
CA ARG A 115 15.60 -4.00 10.36
C ARG A 115 15.53 -4.76 11.70
N PRO A 116 16.65 -5.32 12.22
CA PRO A 116 16.59 -6.25 13.34
C PRO A 116 16.19 -5.61 14.66
N ASN A 117 16.54 -4.35 14.89
CA ASN A 117 16.40 -3.67 16.18
C ASN A 117 15.56 -2.37 16.12
N ASP A 118 14.89 -2.12 15.00
CA ASP A 118 14.08 -0.92 14.86
C ASP A 118 12.70 -1.13 15.47
N ASP A 119 12.22 -0.17 16.24
CA ASP A 119 10.88 -0.14 16.80
C ASP A 119 9.98 0.82 16.03
N VAL A 120 8.74 0.40 15.85
CA VAL A 120 7.70 1.18 15.18
C VAL A 120 6.65 1.62 16.20
N GLU A 121 6.22 2.86 16.13
CA GLU A 121 5.06 3.32 16.87
C GLU A 121 3.79 2.68 16.28
N VAL A 122 3.03 2.00 17.14
CA VAL A 122 1.80 1.29 16.77
C VAL A 122 0.63 1.86 17.57
N ALA A 123 -0.45 2.23 16.87
CA ALA A 123 -1.69 2.64 17.51
C ALA A 123 -2.76 1.55 17.36
N ARG A 124 -3.36 1.15 18.50
CA ARG A 124 -4.47 0.20 18.59
C ARG A 124 -5.56 0.76 19.49
N GLY A 125 -6.70 1.12 18.93
CA GLY A 125 -7.72 1.85 19.66
C GLY A 125 -7.14 3.13 20.24
N CYS A 126 -7.23 3.31 21.57
CA CYS A 126 -6.69 4.48 22.28
C CYS A 126 -5.27 4.29 22.80
N MET A 127 -4.63 3.17 22.52
CA MET A 127 -3.30 2.85 23.02
C MET A 127 -2.25 3.09 21.95
N ILE A 128 -1.14 3.72 22.34
CA ILE A 128 0.08 3.85 21.53
C ILE A 128 1.17 3.03 22.22
N SER A 129 1.82 2.15 21.47
CA SER A 129 2.92 1.31 21.93
C SER A 129 4.07 1.34 20.91
N ARG A 130 5.22 0.81 21.29
CA ARG A 130 6.31 0.53 20.36
C ARG A 130 6.45 -0.97 20.19
N GLU A 131 6.50 -1.43 18.96
CA GLU A 131 6.65 -2.84 18.62
C GLU A 131 7.83 -3.04 17.67
N PRO A 132 8.61 -4.13 17.84
CA PRO A 132 9.72 -4.42 16.94
C PRO A 132 9.26 -4.57 15.50
N PHE A 133 9.93 -3.90 14.56
CA PHE A 133 9.63 -3.96 13.13
C PHE A 133 9.55 -5.41 12.62
N ARG A 134 10.49 -6.25 13.05
CA ARG A 134 10.53 -7.67 12.67
C ARG A 134 9.25 -8.42 13.08
N GLN A 135 8.69 -8.12 14.25
CA GLN A 135 7.46 -8.76 14.72
C GLN A 135 6.28 -8.36 13.82
N LEU A 136 6.17 -7.08 13.48
CA LEU A 136 5.13 -6.59 12.57
C LEU A 136 5.31 -7.17 11.16
N LEU A 137 6.53 -7.27 10.67
CA LEU A 137 6.84 -7.88 9.39
C LEU A 137 6.42 -9.36 9.34
N SER A 138 6.66 -10.13 10.43
CA SER A 138 6.16 -11.51 10.54
C SER A 138 4.64 -11.57 10.47
N GLN A 139 3.94 -10.67 11.16
CA GLN A 139 2.48 -10.59 11.10
C GLN A 139 1.97 -10.26 9.68
N ILE A 140 2.69 -9.41 8.94
CA ILE A 140 2.39 -9.13 7.52
C ILE A 140 2.61 -10.39 6.68
N HIS A 141 3.72 -11.09 6.89
CA HIS A 141 4.03 -12.33 6.17
C HIS A 141 2.94 -13.40 6.39
N ASP A 142 2.42 -13.51 7.60
CA ASP A 142 1.35 -14.44 7.98
C ASP A 142 -0.04 -14.00 7.49
N GLY A 143 -0.16 -12.80 6.89
CA GLY A 143 -1.40 -12.29 6.33
C GLY A 143 -2.39 -11.73 7.34
N ARG A 144 -1.95 -11.38 8.55
CA ARG A 144 -2.84 -10.86 9.60
C ARG A 144 -3.57 -9.57 9.24
N PHE A 145 -3.07 -8.83 8.25
CA PHE A 145 -3.65 -7.56 7.80
C PHE A 145 -4.50 -7.68 6.53
N ASP A 146 -4.55 -8.87 5.90
CA ASP A 146 -5.27 -9.06 4.64
C ASP A 146 -6.78 -8.83 4.78
N ASP A 147 -7.36 -9.26 5.91
CA ASP A 147 -8.79 -9.10 6.19
C ASP A 147 -9.21 -7.64 6.31
N TYR A 148 -8.34 -6.77 6.82
CA TYR A 148 -8.66 -5.34 6.93
C TYR A 148 -8.85 -4.70 5.56
N LEU A 149 -8.01 -5.05 4.57
CA LEU A 149 -8.13 -4.53 3.22
C LEU A 149 -9.33 -5.11 2.45
N SER A 150 -9.92 -6.19 2.93
CA SER A 150 -11.07 -6.84 2.32
C SER A 150 -12.41 -6.33 2.88
N ARG A 151 -12.40 -5.60 4.00
CA ARG A 151 -13.61 -5.04 4.61
C ARG A 151 -14.04 -3.77 3.85
N PRO A 152 -15.34 -3.54 3.67
CA PRO A 152 -15.80 -2.27 3.12
C PRO A 152 -15.36 -1.11 4.03
N SER A 153 -15.00 0.00 3.42
CA SER A 153 -14.77 1.26 4.15
C SER A 153 -16.12 1.79 4.63
N TRP A 154 -16.28 1.91 5.94
CA TRP A 154 -17.47 2.54 6.55
C TRP A 154 -17.48 4.04 6.27
#